data_7bedfdbfbd1c1c3ff3d2683eda3746da
#
_entry.id   7bedfdbfbd1c1c3ff3d2683eda3746da
#
_cell.length_a   1.000
_cell.length_b   1.000
_cell.length_c   1.000
_cell.angle_alpha   90.00
_cell.angle_beta   90.00
_cell.angle_gamma   90.00
#
_symmetry.space_group_name_H-M   'P 1'
#
loop_
_entity.id
_entity.type
_entity.pdbx_description
1 polymer ?
#
loop_
_entity_poly.entity_id
_entity_poly.type
_entity_poly.pdbx_seq_one_letter_code
_entity_poly.pdbx_strand_id
1 'polypeptide(L)'
;MFSNIMAGFVNLLSIQNFVFIFLGMMIGIIFGALPGLTATMAVALFTPITFGMNPVVGILMLLSMYCGATYGGSITAILIKTPGTPASAATAIDGYALTQQGHGGKALEMALFASTVGGIISALMLLFIAPVMAKVATSFGPPEFFALALFGLTIISSISGNNIIKGLIMGAIGMLVSCIGLDRITGVPRLTFNHRYLVGGLQLIPVLIGLFAISELVRKVEKKDFNVSDVAEFSKEKLTGSEIKGSFLTMIKSSIIGTVIGAIPGTGAAIASFISYGEAKRVSKTPEKFGSGSLDGIAASEAGNNGVTGATLIPLLTLGIPGDAVTAILLGSLMIQGMIPGPSLFQTHGKVLYTIMVGLIFVNIFMFIEGKFLIKLFVKITKVPMNFMIPVIILLCITGAYAVNNAYFDVLVMLAFGLVGYVFSRFGFPVTPMLLAIILGPTAEESMRQSLIISNGSIKIFFTRPICLAFIILSVLSIALPIIKNNKNLKRSKTV
;
A
#
# COMPACT_ATOMS: atom_id res chain seq x y z
N MET A 1 14.97 14.03 18.97
CA MET A 1 13.63 13.55 18.57
C MET A 1 12.55 14.60 18.80
N PHE A 2 12.29 15.03 20.03
CA PHE A 2 11.23 16.03 20.33
C PHE A 2 11.38 17.33 19.53
N SER A 3 12.56 17.90 19.45
CA SER A 3 12.86 19.08 18.62
C SER A 3 12.47 18.89 17.15
N ASN A 4 12.76 17.72 16.59
CA ASN A 4 12.40 17.41 15.20
C ASN A 4 10.89 17.24 15.00
N ILE A 5 10.18 16.68 15.98
CA ILE A 5 8.71 16.58 15.96
C ILE A 5 8.09 17.97 15.97
N MET A 6 8.59 18.87 16.85
CA MET A 6 8.10 20.26 16.92
C MET A 6 8.39 21.02 15.61
N ALA A 7 9.59 20.86 15.06
CA ALA A 7 9.95 21.45 13.76
C ALA A 7 9.06 20.91 12.63
N GLY A 8 8.76 19.60 12.65
CA GLY A 8 7.83 18.98 11.71
C GLY A 8 6.41 19.53 11.84
N PHE A 9 5.93 19.71 13.07
CA PHE A 9 4.62 20.29 13.33
C PHE A 9 4.52 21.74 12.81
N VAL A 10 5.49 22.59 13.12
CA VAL A 10 5.53 23.99 12.64
C VAL A 10 5.55 24.03 11.10
N ASN A 11 6.35 23.18 10.46
CA ASN A 11 6.44 23.13 9.01
C ASN A 11 5.15 22.61 8.35
N LEU A 12 4.36 21.81 9.08
CA LEU A 12 3.05 21.33 8.62
C LEU A 12 2.00 22.45 8.56
N LEU A 13 2.10 23.49 9.41
CA LEU A 13 1.11 24.55 9.56
C LEU A 13 1.05 25.51 8.36
N SER A 14 1.22 25.02 7.14
CA SER A 14 1.00 25.81 5.93
C SER A 14 -0.40 25.49 5.34
N ILE A 15 -1.08 26.52 4.86
CA ILE A 15 -2.39 26.37 4.21
C ILE A 15 -2.29 25.37 3.04
N GLN A 16 -1.18 25.40 2.31
CA GLN A 16 -0.95 24.51 1.19
C GLN A 16 -0.98 23.03 1.62
N ASN A 17 -0.32 22.67 2.73
CA ASN A 17 -0.36 21.30 3.24
C ASN A 17 -1.78 20.85 3.53
N PHE A 18 -2.58 21.65 4.22
CA PHE A 18 -3.96 21.30 4.57
C PHE A 18 -4.89 21.21 3.36
N VAL A 19 -4.74 22.10 2.39
CA VAL A 19 -5.51 22.04 1.14
C VAL A 19 -5.22 20.75 0.37
N PHE A 20 -3.95 20.35 0.25
CA PHE A 20 -3.61 19.13 -0.48
C PHE A 20 -3.89 17.85 0.31
N ILE A 21 -3.85 17.89 1.65
CA ILE A 21 -4.37 16.81 2.51
C ILE A 21 -5.88 16.63 2.25
N PHE A 22 -6.64 17.71 2.26
CA PHE A 22 -8.09 17.68 2.00
C PHE A 22 -8.39 17.14 0.60
N LEU A 23 -7.77 17.69 -0.44
CA LEU A 23 -7.99 17.24 -1.82
C LEU A 23 -7.58 15.77 -2.01
N GLY A 24 -6.43 15.36 -1.47
CA GLY A 24 -5.97 13.99 -1.51
C GLY A 24 -6.92 13.03 -0.80
N MET A 25 -7.42 13.42 0.37
CA MET A 25 -8.39 12.63 1.14
C MET A 25 -9.70 12.46 0.37
N MET A 26 -10.26 13.54 -0.16
CA MET A 26 -11.48 13.51 -0.95
C MET A 26 -11.34 12.59 -2.17
N ILE A 27 -10.27 12.73 -2.95
CA ILE A 27 -9.98 11.89 -4.12
C ILE A 27 -9.79 10.43 -3.67
N GLY A 28 -9.04 10.20 -2.59
CA GLY A 28 -8.83 8.85 -2.05
C GLY A 28 -10.14 8.17 -1.69
N ILE A 29 -11.01 8.83 -0.92
CA ILE A 29 -12.32 8.26 -0.54
C ILE A 29 -13.16 7.95 -1.79
N ILE A 30 -13.16 8.83 -2.79
CA ILE A 30 -13.87 8.61 -4.06
C ILE A 30 -13.36 7.33 -4.75
N PHE A 31 -12.04 7.19 -4.91
CA PHE A 31 -11.45 6.01 -5.54
C PHE A 31 -11.74 4.72 -4.75
N GLY A 32 -11.66 4.77 -3.43
CA GLY A 32 -11.99 3.62 -2.58
C GLY A 32 -13.48 3.26 -2.62
N ALA A 33 -14.37 4.26 -2.68
CA ALA A 33 -15.81 4.07 -2.71
C ALA A 33 -16.35 3.62 -4.08
N LEU A 34 -15.56 3.72 -5.14
CA LEU A 34 -15.96 3.25 -6.47
C LEU A 34 -15.53 1.79 -6.66
N PRO A 35 -16.47 0.84 -6.84
CA PRO A 35 -16.13 -0.58 -6.97
C PRO A 35 -15.10 -0.83 -8.08
N GLY A 36 -13.98 -1.47 -7.72
CA GLY A 36 -12.91 -1.84 -8.62
C GLY A 36 -11.91 -0.73 -8.96
N LEU A 37 -12.01 0.47 -8.38
CA LEU A 37 -10.87 1.37 -8.28
C LEU A 37 -10.14 1.06 -6.96
N THR A 38 -8.82 1.13 -6.97
CA THR A 38 -8.01 0.73 -5.81
C THR A 38 -7.19 1.89 -5.27
N ALA A 39 -6.77 1.82 -4.01
CA ALA A 39 -5.82 2.78 -3.44
C ALA A 39 -4.52 2.85 -4.26
N THR A 40 -4.04 1.70 -4.73
CA THR A 40 -2.85 1.59 -5.58
C THR A 40 -3.02 2.38 -6.87
N MET A 41 -4.18 2.24 -7.52
CA MET A 41 -4.50 2.96 -8.75
C MET A 41 -4.59 4.47 -8.52
N ALA A 42 -5.26 4.91 -7.44
CA ALA A 42 -5.37 6.32 -7.08
C ALA A 42 -3.97 6.94 -6.90
N VAL A 43 -3.14 6.34 -6.06
CA VAL A 43 -1.80 6.86 -5.77
C VAL A 43 -0.91 6.84 -7.02
N ALA A 44 -0.95 5.76 -7.83
CA ALA A 44 -0.17 5.68 -9.08
C ALA A 44 -0.55 6.79 -10.07
N LEU A 45 -1.85 7.02 -10.24
CA LEU A 45 -2.40 7.98 -11.19
C LEU A 45 -2.04 9.43 -10.81
N PHE A 46 -2.02 9.73 -9.52
CA PHE A 46 -1.76 11.10 -9.04
C PHE A 46 -0.27 11.36 -8.70
N THR A 47 0.57 10.33 -8.65
CA THR A 47 2.02 10.50 -8.44
C THR A 47 2.65 11.49 -9.44
N PRO A 48 2.35 11.47 -10.76
CA PRO A 48 2.92 12.46 -11.70
C PRO A 48 2.51 13.90 -11.37
N ILE A 49 1.31 14.11 -10.85
CA ILE A 49 0.82 15.45 -10.49
C ILE A 49 1.64 16.03 -9.32
N THR A 50 2.15 15.17 -8.44
CA THR A 50 3.01 15.60 -7.33
C THR A 50 4.44 15.95 -7.75
N PHE A 51 4.82 15.63 -8.99
CA PHE A 51 6.10 16.01 -9.57
C PHE A 51 6.17 17.54 -9.73
N GLY A 52 7.21 18.15 -9.18
CA GLY A 52 7.35 19.61 -9.17
C GLY A 52 6.62 20.31 -7.99
N MET A 53 5.86 19.60 -7.17
CA MET A 53 5.35 20.12 -5.91
C MET A 53 6.44 20.11 -4.82
N ASN A 54 6.22 20.88 -3.76
CA ASN A 54 7.02 20.72 -2.56
C ASN A 54 6.91 19.26 -2.06
N PRO A 55 8.02 18.58 -1.73
CA PRO A 55 8.03 17.17 -1.31
C PRO A 55 7.04 16.84 -0.19
N VAL A 56 6.91 17.72 0.81
CA VAL A 56 5.95 17.53 1.91
C VAL A 56 4.51 17.51 1.39
N VAL A 57 4.17 18.50 0.55
CA VAL A 57 2.82 18.65 -0.01
C VAL A 57 2.45 17.43 -0.87
N GLY A 58 3.35 17.06 -1.79
CA GLY A 58 3.12 15.93 -2.69
C GLY A 58 2.95 14.60 -1.94
N ILE A 59 3.84 14.30 -1.01
CA ILE A 59 3.77 13.05 -0.25
C ILE A 59 2.55 13.02 0.68
N LEU A 60 2.21 14.14 1.36
CA LEU A 60 1.01 14.21 2.20
C LEU A 60 -0.28 14.04 1.39
N MET A 61 -0.34 14.59 0.17
CA MET A 61 -1.46 14.37 -0.75
C MET A 61 -1.61 12.88 -1.08
N LEU A 62 -0.53 12.20 -1.47
CA LEU A 62 -0.56 10.79 -1.81
C LEU A 62 -0.88 9.90 -0.61
N LEU A 63 -0.38 10.22 0.59
CA LEU A 63 -0.73 9.53 1.83
C LEU A 63 -2.20 9.73 2.20
N SER A 64 -2.74 10.93 1.98
CA SER A 64 -4.16 11.21 2.17
C SER A 64 -5.02 10.37 1.24
N MET A 65 -4.60 10.24 -0.03
CA MET A 65 -5.28 9.35 -0.99
C MET A 65 -5.22 7.89 -0.56
N TYR A 66 -4.09 7.44 -0.04
CA TYR A 66 -3.94 6.08 0.47
C TYR A 66 -4.91 5.81 1.64
N CYS A 67 -4.86 6.65 2.68
CA CYS A 67 -5.76 6.52 3.84
C CYS A 67 -7.23 6.66 3.42
N GLY A 68 -7.54 7.66 2.59
CA GLY A 68 -8.87 7.89 2.08
C GLY A 68 -9.44 6.73 1.27
N ALA A 69 -8.64 6.13 0.39
CA ALA A 69 -9.08 4.98 -0.40
C ALA A 69 -9.25 3.72 0.45
N THR A 70 -8.43 3.56 1.49
CA THR A 70 -8.55 2.45 2.45
C THR A 70 -9.88 2.52 3.19
N TYR A 71 -10.25 3.69 3.71
CA TYR A 71 -11.56 3.93 4.34
C TYR A 71 -12.70 3.89 3.31
N GLY A 72 -12.54 4.54 2.15
CA GLY A 72 -13.56 4.61 1.10
C GLY A 72 -14.06 3.25 0.63
N GLY A 73 -13.17 2.24 0.62
CA GLY A 73 -13.51 0.86 0.30
C GLY A 73 -14.55 0.23 1.22
N SER A 74 -14.67 0.71 2.46
CA SER A 74 -15.65 0.25 3.44
C SER A 74 -17.06 0.75 3.13
N ILE A 75 -17.20 1.90 2.45
CA ILE A 75 -18.50 2.48 2.12
C ILE A 75 -19.30 1.50 1.24
N THR A 76 -18.69 1.00 0.17
CA THR A 76 -19.35 0.03 -0.72
C THR A 76 -19.42 -1.37 -0.12
N ALA A 77 -18.43 -1.76 0.69
CA ALA A 77 -18.48 -3.00 1.45
C ALA A 77 -19.72 -3.07 2.36
N ILE A 78 -20.02 -1.97 3.05
CA ILE A 78 -21.16 -1.84 3.98
C ILE A 78 -22.48 -1.73 3.21
N LEU A 79 -22.57 -0.87 2.19
CA LEU A 79 -23.84 -0.53 1.55
C LEU A 79 -24.31 -1.57 0.53
N ILE A 80 -23.39 -2.18 -0.24
CA ILE A 80 -23.73 -3.03 -1.38
C ILE A 80 -23.01 -4.38 -1.38
N LYS A 81 -22.34 -4.76 -0.26
CA LYS A 81 -21.58 -6.01 -0.13
C LYS A 81 -20.44 -6.17 -1.17
N THR A 82 -20.03 -5.08 -1.79
CA THR A 82 -18.96 -5.08 -2.79
C THR A 82 -17.77 -4.30 -2.22
N PRO A 83 -16.76 -5.00 -1.64
CA PRO A 83 -15.60 -4.32 -1.09
C PRO A 83 -14.89 -3.48 -2.15
N GLY A 84 -14.66 -2.19 -1.89
CA GLY A 84 -13.90 -1.32 -2.78
C GLY A 84 -12.39 -1.66 -2.75
N THR A 85 -11.92 -2.20 -1.62
CA THR A 85 -10.56 -2.72 -1.46
C THR A 85 -10.60 -4.14 -0.87
N PRO A 86 -9.60 -5.00 -1.13
CA PRO A 86 -9.53 -6.32 -0.50
C PRO A 86 -9.55 -6.28 1.04
N ALA A 87 -9.07 -5.18 1.61
CA ALA A 87 -9.01 -5.00 3.06
C ALA A 87 -10.39 -4.77 3.69
N SER A 88 -11.33 -4.19 2.97
CA SER A 88 -12.71 -3.96 3.45
C SER A 88 -13.63 -5.19 3.30
N ALA A 89 -13.10 -6.31 2.81
CA ALA A 89 -13.88 -7.54 2.68
C ALA A 89 -14.36 -8.10 4.03
N ALA A 90 -13.56 -7.98 5.09
CA ALA A 90 -13.96 -8.38 6.44
C ALA A 90 -15.08 -7.47 6.98
N THR A 91 -15.02 -6.18 6.67
CA THR A 91 -16.03 -5.19 7.07
C THR A 91 -17.38 -5.45 6.42
N ALA A 92 -17.40 -6.00 5.19
CA ALA A 92 -18.63 -6.38 4.49
C ALA A 92 -19.44 -7.44 5.25
N ILE A 93 -18.81 -8.26 6.07
CA ILE A 93 -19.47 -9.37 6.77
C ILE A 93 -20.57 -8.82 7.68
N ASP A 94 -20.23 -7.93 8.60
CA ASP A 94 -21.17 -7.33 9.54
C ASP A 94 -21.80 -6.03 9.03
N GLY A 95 -21.02 -5.24 8.26
CA GLY A 95 -21.47 -3.96 7.74
C GLY A 95 -22.68 -4.07 6.81
N TYR A 96 -22.64 -5.03 5.88
CA TYR A 96 -23.76 -5.29 5.00
C TYR A 96 -24.96 -5.90 5.74
N ALA A 97 -24.70 -6.78 6.72
CA ALA A 97 -25.77 -7.34 7.56
C ALA A 97 -26.53 -6.23 8.31
N LEU A 98 -25.83 -5.23 8.87
CA LEU A 98 -26.47 -4.05 9.48
C LEU A 98 -27.24 -3.21 8.45
N THR A 99 -26.72 -3.06 7.24
CA THR A 99 -27.42 -2.33 6.16
C THR A 99 -28.73 -3.01 5.79
N GLN A 100 -28.75 -4.34 5.70
CA GLN A 100 -29.97 -5.13 5.45
C GLN A 100 -31.02 -4.97 6.57
N GLN A 101 -30.56 -4.70 7.79
CA GLN A 101 -31.43 -4.43 8.94
C GLN A 101 -31.89 -2.96 9.03
N GLY A 102 -31.51 -2.11 8.06
CA GLY A 102 -31.84 -0.67 8.05
C GLY A 102 -30.88 0.21 8.86
N HIS A 103 -29.79 -0.33 9.39
CA HIS A 103 -28.80 0.37 10.22
C HIS A 103 -27.50 0.75 9.49
N GLY A 104 -27.55 0.91 8.17
CA GLY A 104 -26.38 1.21 7.33
C GLY A 104 -25.65 2.50 7.71
N GLY A 105 -26.37 3.54 8.15
CA GLY A 105 -25.78 4.79 8.64
C GLY A 105 -24.90 4.57 9.88
N LYS A 106 -25.39 3.79 10.83
CA LYS A 106 -24.66 3.43 12.06
C LYS A 106 -23.39 2.61 11.74
N ALA A 107 -23.49 1.68 10.78
CA ALA A 107 -22.36 0.88 10.32
C ALA A 107 -21.25 1.75 9.68
N LEU A 108 -21.63 2.74 8.85
CA LEU A 108 -20.70 3.69 8.23
C LEU A 108 -20.02 4.60 9.27
N GLU A 109 -20.75 5.08 10.27
CA GLU A 109 -20.17 5.88 11.35
C GLU A 109 -19.20 5.05 12.20
N MET A 110 -19.50 3.78 12.51
CA MET A 110 -18.58 2.89 13.22
C MET A 110 -17.33 2.64 12.41
N ALA A 111 -17.45 2.38 11.11
CA ALA A 111 -16.32 2.22 10.21
C ALA A 111 -15.42 3.45 10.19
N LEU A 112 -15.99 4.65 10.10
CA LEU A 112 -15.24 5.91 10.13
C LEU A 112 -14.46 6.11 11.44
N PHE A 113 -15.12 5.90 12.58
CA PHE A 113 -14.47 6.01 13.89
C PHE A 113 -13.32 5.02 14.03
N ALA A 114 -13.57 3.77 13.69
CA ALA A 114 -12.57 2.71 13.79
C ALA A 114 -11.37 2.94 12.86
N SER A 115 -11.64 3.38 11.62
CA SER A 115 -10.60 3.74 10.65
C SER A 115 -9.73 4.90 11.15
N THR A 116 -10.36 5.93 11.73
CA THR A 116 -9.64 7.09 12.29
C THR A 116 -8.77 6.68 13.47
N VAL A 117 -9.29 5.90 14.41
CA VAL A 117 -8.52 5.40 15.56
C VAL A 117 -7.36 4.54 15.08
N GLY A 118 -7.61 3.62 14.14
CA GLY A 118 -6.59 2.76 13.56
C GLY A 118 -5.46 3.54 12.90
N GLY A 119 -5.81 4.50 12.05
CA GLY A 119 -4.86 5.35 11.34
C GLY A 119 -4.05 6.25 12.26
N ILE A 120 -4.67 6.85 13.29
CA ILE A 120 -3.94 7.69 14.28
C ILE A 120 -2.95 6.84 15.09
N ILE A 121 -3.36 5.66 15.58
CA ILE A 121 -2.46 4.76 16.31
C ILE A 121 -1.29 4.35 15.42
N SER A 122 -1.56 4.00 14.18
CA SER A 122 -0.54 3.63 13.19
C SER A 122 0.43 4.80 12.91
N ALA A 123 -0.07 6.02 12.76
CA ALA A 123 0.74 7.21 12.58
C ALA A 123 1.62 7.53 13.80
N LEU A 124 1.09 7.36 15.00
CA LEU A 124 1.87 7.50 16.24
C LEU A 124 2.97 6.44 16.33
N MET A 125 2.64 5.18 16.02
CA MET A 125 3.65 4.11 16.01
C MET A 125 4.74 4.36 14.97
N LEU A 126 4.38 4.85 13.78
CA LEU A 126 5.35 5.29 12.78
C LEU A 126 6.27 6.39 13.35
N LEU A 127 5.69 7.43 13.97
CA LEU A 127 6.43 8.58 14.50
C LEU A 127 7.47 8.19 15.58
N PHE A 128 7.15 7.18 16.40
CA PHE A 128 8.04 6.75 17.48
C PHE A 128 8.96 5.59 17.09
N ILE A 129 8.52 4.65 16.27
CA ILE A 129 9.29 3.46 15.91
C ILE A 129 10.26 3.73 14.76
N ALA A 130 9.85 4.48 13.72
CA ALA A 130 10.70 4.66 12.55
C ALA A 130 12.06 5.31 12.85
N PRO A 131 12.18 6.36 13.71
CA PRO A 131 13.49 6.92 14.03
C PRO A 131 14.41 5.95 14.78
N VAL A 132 13.84 5.07 15.62
CA VAL A 132 14.60 4.05 16.34
C VAL A 132 15.11 2.99 15.38
N MET A 133 14.24 2.51 14.48
CA MET A 133 14.61 1.55 13.44
C MET A 133 15.66 2.12 12.48
N ALA A 134 15.51 3.38 12.07
CA ALA A 134 16.50 4.05 11.22
C ALA A 134 17.89 4.11 11.90
N LYS A 135 17.94 4.40 13.22
CA LYS A 135 19.20 4.38 13.96
C LYS A 135 19.86 2.99 13.97
N VAL A 136 19.10 1.93 14.13
CA VAL A 136 19.62 0.55 14.02
C VAL A 136 20.13 0.29 12.60
N ALA A 137 19.38 0.72 11.60
CA ALA A 137 19.71 0.50 10.20
C ALA A 137 20.94 1.31 9.71
N THR A 138 21.42 2.32 10.46
CA THR A 138 22.68 3.03 10.13
C THR A 138 23.92 2.13 10.25
N SER A 139 23.83 1.00 10.95
CA SER A 139 24.91 0.00 11.03
C SER A 139 24.97 -0.94 9.82
N PHE A 140 24.04 -0.80 8.86
CA PHE A 140 23.97 -1.65 7.68
C PHE A 140 25.03 -1.21 6.66
N GLY A 141 25.77 -2.19 6.12
CA GLY A 141 26.64 -2.02 4.97
C GLY A 141 26.08 -2.74 3.74
N PRO A 142 26.84 -2.78 2.64
CA PRO A 142 26.38 -3.44 1.42
C PRO A 142 25.90 -4.89 1.60
N PRO A 143 26.53 -5.77 2.43
CA PRO A 143 26.01 -7.12 2.63
C PRO A 143 24.62 -7.15 3.29
N GLU A 144 24.36 -6.25 4.26
CA GLU A 144 23.07 -6.15 4.91
C GLU A 144 21.98 -5.62 3.95
N PHE A 145 22.31 -4.62 3.12
CA PHE A 145 21.42 -4.11 2.10
C PHE A 145 21.08 -5.16 1.03
N PHE A 146 22.04 -5.96 0.61
CA PHE A 146 21.77 -7.10 -0.28
C PHE A 146 20.81 -8.10 0.35
N ALA A 147 21.11 -8.56 1.58
CA ALA A 147 20.27 -9.53 2.26
C ALA A 147 18.85 -8.99 2.56
N LEU A 148 18.76 -7.69 2.86
CA LEU A 148 17.52 -6.99 3.07
C LEU A 148 16.68 -6.89 1.79
N ALA A 149 17.30 -6.53 0.65
CA ALA A 149 16.62 -6.50 -0.65
C ALA A 149 16.17 -7.91 -1.07
N LEU A 150 17.00 -8.92 -0.85
CA LEU A 150 16.66 -10.33 -1.07
C LEU A 150 15.45 -10.73 -0.21
N PHE A 151 15.44 -10.36 1.07
CA PHE A 151 14.31 -10.59 1.97
C PHE A 151 13.03 -9.90 1.46
N GLY A 152 13.11 -8.62 1.06
CA GLY A 152 12.00 -7.90 0.43
C GLY A 152 11.46 -8.63 -0.80
N LEU A 153 12.33 -9.12 -1.68
CA LEU A 153 11.94 -9.90 -2.86
C LEU A 153 11.30 -11.24 -2.51
N THR A 154 11.75 -11.91 -1.46
CA THR A 154 11.21 -13.24 -1.07
C THR A 154 9.88 -13.14 -0.32
N ILE A 155 9.67 -12.12 0.50
CA ILE A 155 8.38 -11.87 1.15
C ILE A 155 7.27 -11.68 0.13
N ILE A 156 7.57 -11.02 -0.99
CA ILE A 156 6.60 -10.78 -2.06
C ILE A 156 6.07 -12.07 -2.67
N SER A 157 6.93 -13.09 -2.77
CA SER A 157 6.49 -14.41 -3.23
C SER A 157 5.46 -15.03 -2.27
N SER A 158 5.58 -14.72 -0.97
CA SER A 158 4.63 -15.16 0.07
C SER A 158 3.26 -14.45 -0.04
N ILE A 159 3.24 -13.19 -0.53
CA ILE A 159 2.00 -12.42 -0.74
C ILE A 159 1.27 -12.85 -2.00
N SER A 160 1.93 -13.54 -2.90
CA SER A 160 1.38 -13.94 -4.21
C SER A 160 0.20 -14.94 -4.10
N GLY A 161 -0.37 -15.12 -2.92
CA GLY A 161 -1.53 -15.99 -2.70
C GLY A 161 -1.19 -17.47 -2.85
N ASN A 162 -2.07 -18.21 -3.51
CA ASN A 162 -1.96 -19.68 -3.58
C ASN A 162 -0.85 -20.20 -4.51
N ASN A 163 -0.11 -19.33 -5.23
CA ASN A 163 0.88 -19.79 -6.20
C ASN A 163 2.20 -19.02 -6.13
N ILE A 164 3.08 -19.46 -5.22
CA ILE A 164 4.41 -18.90 -4.98
C ILE A 164 5.26 -18.90 -6.26
N ILE A 165 5.14 -19.94 -7.11
CA ILE A 165 5.92 -20.06 -8.33
C ILE A 165 5.60 -18.91 -9.29
N LYS A 166 4.33 -18.54 -9.42
CA LYS A 166 3.92 -17.40 -10.25
C LYS A 166 4.50 -16.08 -9.71
N GLY A 167 4.56 -15.91 -8.39
CA GLY A 167 5.19 -14.76 -7.77
C GLY A 167 6.69 -14.69 -8.04
N LEU A 168 7.40 -15.80 -7.94
CA LEU A 168 8.84 -15.89 -8.24
C LEU A 168 9.13 -15.61 -9.72
N ILE A 169 8.32 -16.13 -10.64
CA ILE A 169 8.42 -15.83 -12.07
C ILE A 169 8.27 -14.32 -12.32
N MET A 170 7.27 -13.70 -11.72
CA MET A 170 7.06 -12.25 -11.86
C MET A 170 8.21 -11.45 -11.26
N GLY A 171 8.76 -11.89 -10.12
CA GLY A 171 9.96 -11.31 -9.52
C GLY A 171 11.17 -11.43 -10.46
N ALA A 172 11.40 -12.60 -11.05
CA ALA A 172 12.50 -12.81 -12.01
C ALA A 172 12.34 -11.93 -13.26
N ILE A 173 11.13 -11.80 -13.80
CA ILE A 173 10.85 -10.88 -14.93
C ILE A 173 11.14 -9.44 -14.50
N GLY A 174 10.71 -9.02 -13.31
CA GLY A 174 11.00 -7.69 -12.79
C GLY A 174 12.50 -7.42 -12.62
N MET A 175 13.27 -8.41 -12.15
CA MET A 175 14.74 -8.32 -12.08
C MET A 175 15.37 -8.13 -13.46
N LEU A 176 14.90 -8.89 -14.47
CA LEU A 176 15.38 -8.71 -15.86
C LEU A 176 15.06 -7.31 -16.40
N VAL A 177 13.85 -6.83 -16.14
CA VAL A 177 13.43 -5.47 -16.53
C VAL A 177 14.28 -4.41 -15.84
N SER A 178 14.65 -4.60 -14.57
CA SER A 178 15.48 -3.66 -13.82
C SER A 178 16.92 -3.56 -14.34
N CYS A 179 17.38 -4.56 -15.12
CA CYS A 179 18.69 -4.54 -15.79
C CYS A 179 18.74 -3.68 -17.05
N ILE A 180 17.60 -3.15 -17.54
CA ILE A 180 17.56 -2.28 -18.72
C ILE A 180 18.15 -0.91 -18.36
N GLY A 181 19.18 -0.47 -19.10
CA GLY A 181 19.81 0.83 -18.90
C GLY A 181 21.32 0.75 -18.66
N LEU A 182 21.88 1.78 -18.04
CA LEU A 182 23.28 1.82 -17.66
C LEU A 182 23.56 1.01 -16.39
N ASP A 183 24.56 0.16 -16.43
CA ASP A 183 25.10 -0.47 -15.23
C ASP A 183 25.65 0.59 -14.28
N ARG A 184 25.16 0.63 -13.04
CA ARG A 184 25.53 1.68 -12.07
C ARG A 184 27.00 1.61 -11.60
N ILE A 185 27.68 0.47 -11.77
CA ILE A 185 29.07 0.27 -11.34
C ILE A 185 30.01 0.48 -12.51
N THR A 186 29.71 -0.10 -13.68
CA THR A 186 30.63 -0.08 -14.84
C THR A 186 30.28 0.98 -15.89
N GLY A 187 29.07 1.57 -15.84
CA GLY A 187 28.59 2.52 -16.84
C GLY A 187 28.28 1.89 -18.22
N VAL A 188 28.33 0.57 -18.35
CA VAL A 188 28.06 -0.12 -19.61
C VAL A 188 26.56 -0.23 -19.86
N PRO A 189 26.05 0.13 -21.07
CA PRO A 189 24.63 -0.02 -21.40
C PRO A 189 24.26 -1.51 -21.52
N ARG A 190 23.15 -1.91 -20.84
CA ARG A 190 22.61 -3.27 -20.85
C ARG A 190 21.19 -3.27 -21.37
N LEU A 191 20.87 -4.20 -22.27
CA LEU A 191 19.53 -4.40 -22.86
C LEU A 191 18.91 -3.13 -23.44
N THR A 192 19.74 -2.20 -23.93
CA THR A 192 19.29 -0.92 -24.49
C THR A 192 18.94 -1.01 -25.98
N PHE A 193 19.36 -2.09 -26.65
CA PHE A 193 19.14 -2.30 -28.09
C PHE A 193 19.51 -1.09 -28.95
N ASN A 194 20.52 -0.30 -28.53
CA ASN A 194 20.96 0.97 -29.12
C ASN A 194 19.85 2.05 -29.16
N HIS A 195 18.79 1.89 -28.36
CA HIS A 195 17.72 2.87 -28.32
C HIS A 195 17.98 3.93 -27.23
N ARG A 196 18.10 5.19 -27.64
CA ARG A 196 18.51 6.29 -26.73
C ARG A 196 17.65 6.43 -25.47
N TYR A 197 16.35 6.16 -25.56
CA TYR A 197 15.44 6.27 -24.40
C TYR A 197 15.61 5.13 -23.40
N LEU A 198 16.20 4.00 -23.79
CA LEU A 198 16.48 2.88 -22.90
C LEU A 198 17.81 3.00 -22.15
N VAL A 199 18.69 3.94 -22.57
CA VAL A 199 19.98 4.16 -21.90
C VAL A 199 19.78 4.63 -20.45
N GLY A 200 18.80 5.50 -20.20
CA GLY A 200 18.43 5.95 -18.85
C GLY A 200 17.64 4.92 -18.03
N GLY A 201 17.36 3.74 -18.58
CA GLY A 201 16.47 2.75 -17.98
C GLY A 201 14.98 3.09 -18.19
N LEU A 202 14.12 2.21 -17.71
CA LEU A 202 12.67 2.43 -17.75
C LEU A 202 12.26 3.32 -16.58
N GLN A 203 11.50 4.36 -16.88
CA GLN A 203 10.97 5.25 -15.85
C GLN A 203 9.92 4.54 -15.00
N LEU A 204 10.05 4.66 -13.69
CA LEU A 204 9.23 3.92 -12.75
C LEU A 204 7.74 4.32 -12.81
N ILE A 205 7.42 5.62 -12.98
CA ILE A 205 6.03 6.11 -13.02
C ILE A 205 5.24 5.53 -14.18
N PRO A 206 5.69 5.59 -15.46
CA PRO A 206 5.00 4.94 -16.57
C PRO A 206 4.76 3.44 -16.34
N VAL A 207 5.75 2.74 -15.78
CA VAL A 207 5.62 1.31 -15.41
C VAL A 207 4.51 1.11 -14.36
N LEU A 208 4.47 1.94 -13.32
CA LEU A 208 3.46 1.88 -12.26
C LEU A 208 2.05 2.14 -12.79
N ILE A 209 1.87 3.21 -13.57
CA ILE A 209 0.59 3.56 -14.17
C ILE A 209 0.12 2.41 -15.08
N GLY A 210 1.03 1.86 -15.89
CA GLY A 210 0.73 0.72 -16.74
C GLY A 210 0.27 -0.49 -15.95
N LEU A 211 1.10 -0.98 -15.02
CA LEU A 211 0.83 -2.21 -14.27
C LEU A 211 -0.43 -2.14 -13.40
N PHE A 212 -0.78 -0.98 -12.84
CA PHE A 212 -1.88 -0.87 -11.88
C PHE A 212 -3.11 -0.13 -12.41
N ALA A 213 -2.93 0.96 -13.18
CA ALA A 213 -4.07 1.71 -13.68
C ALA A 213 -4.58 1.16 -15.02
N ILE A 214 -3.74 1.10 -16.03
CA ILE A 214 -4.16 0.64 -17.37
C ILE A 214 -4.58 -0.83 -17.36
N SER A 215 -3.81 -1.72 -16.69
CA SER A 215 -4.14 -3.14 -16.62
C SER A 215 -5.50 -3.40 -15.98
N GLU A 216 -5.83 -2.66 -14.90
CA GLU A 216 -7.10 -2.79 -14.21
C GLU A 216 -8.26 -2.24 -15.05
N LEU A 217 -8.04 -1.10 -15.76
CA LEU A 217 -9.03 -0.55 -16.69
C LEU A 217 -9.37 -1.54 -17.81
N VAL A 218 -8.36 -2.12 -18.46
CA VAL A 218 -8.56 -3.11 -19.52
C VAL A 218 -9.37 -4.31 -19.00
N ARG A 219 -9.04 -4.79 -17.80
CA ARG A 219 -9.76 -5.90 -17.15
C ARG A 219 -11.24 -5.58 -16.90
N LYS A 220 -11.55 -4.34 -16.52
CA LYS A 220 -12.93 -3.90 -16.29
C LYS A 220 -13.72 -3.76 -17.56
N VAL A 221 -13.11 -3.21 -18.62
CA VAL A 221 -13.74 -3.12 -19.94
C VAL A 221 -14.06 -4.51 -20.48
N GLU A 222 -13.14 -5.49 -20.30
CA GLU A 222 -13.37 -6.89 -20.72
C GLU A 222 -14.56 -7.51 -19.99
N LYS A 223 -14.67 -7.31 -18.67
CA LYS A 223 -15.75 -7.89 -17.85
C LYS A 223 -17.11 -7.25 -18.08
N LYS A 224 -17.18 -6.11 -18.79
CA LYS A 224 -18.39 -5.31 -18.95
C LYS A 224 -19.08 -4.97 -17.62
N ASP A 225 -18.30 -4.84 -16.56
CA ASP A 225 -18.77 -4.60 -15.18
C ASP A 225 -19.06 -3.10 -14.99
N PHE A 226 -20.10 -2.63 -15.70
CA PHE A 226 -20.52 -1.23 -15.71
C PHE A 226 -21.80 -0.99 -14.90
N ASN A 227 -22.36 -2.05 -14.30
CA ASN A 227 -23.61 -1.97 -13.60
C ASN A 227 -23.47 -1.16 -12.31
N VAL A 228 -24.33 -0.19 -12.17
CA VAL A 228 -24.55 0.53 -10.92
C VAL A 228 -25.34 -0.40 -10.00
N SER A 229 -24.78 -0.77 -8.87
CA SER A 229 -25.50 -1.53 -7.86
C SER A 229 -26.58 -0.64 -7.22
N ASP A 230 -27.76 -1.19 -7.00
CA ASP A 230 -28.78 -0.49 -6.19
C ASP A 230 -28.23 -0.30 -4.79
N VAL A 231 -27.94 0.95 -4.46
CA VAL A 231 -27.47 1.33 -3.13
C VAL A 231 -28.67 1.41 -2.21
N ALA A 232 -28.64 0.66 -1.12
CA ALA A 232 -29.66 0.75 -0.08
C ALA A 232 -29.84 2.19 0.40
N GLU A 233 -31.06 2.57 0.75
CA GLU A 233 -31.32 3.91 1.26
C GLU A 233 -30.47 4.21 2.49
N PHE A 234 -29.88 5.40 2.51
CA PHE A 234 -29.04 5.84 3.60
C PHE A 234 -29.88 6.07 4.87
N SER A 235 -29.76 5.17 5.83
CA SER A 235 -30.38 5.32 7.13
C SER A 235 -29.82 6.55 7.86
N LYS A 236 -30.72 7.36 8.46
CA LYS A 236 -30.32 8.54 9.26
C LYS A 236 -29.95 8.19 10.71
N GLU A 237 -29.95 6.93 11.06
CA GLU A 237 -29.63 6.49 12.41
C GLU A 237 -28.14 6.73 12.70
N LYS A 238 -27.88 7.35 13.86
CA LYS A 238 -26.55 7.73 14.30
C LYS A 238 -26.01 6.74 15.33
N LEU A 239 -24.69 6.59 15.33
CA LEU A 239 -23.98 5.85 16.36
C LEU A 239 -24.07 6.58 17.70
N THR A 240 -24.37 5.85 18.77
CA THR A 240 -24.45 6.41 20.12
C THR A 240 -23.09 6.42 20.80
N GLY A 241 -22.87 7.35 21.73
CA GLY A 241 -21.62 7.42 22.50
C GLY A 241 -21.33 6.16 23.33
N SER A 242 -22.38 5.44 23.78
CA SER A 242 -22.25 4.17 24.49
C SER A 242 -21.74 3.04 23.59
N GLU A 243 -22.18 3.00 22.32
CA GLU A 243 -21.71 2.02 21.34
C GLU A 243 -20.25 2.26 20.95
N ILE A 244 -19.87 3.53 20.77
CA ILE A 244 -18.46 3.90 20.55
C ILE A 244 -17.60 3.44 21.72
N LYS A 245 -18.01 3.78 22.95
CA LYS A 245 -17.27 3.40 24.16
C LYS A 245 -17.19 1.89 24.35
N GLY A 246 -18.25 1.16 24.00
CA GLY A 246 -18.29 -0.30 24.03
C GLY A 246 -17.25 -0.95 23.11
N SER A 247 -17.10 -0.41 21.89
CA SER A 247 -16.17 -0.96 20.88
C SER A 247 -14.75 -0.34 20.94
N PHE A 248 -14.50 0.64 21.82
CA PHE A 248 -13.23 1.38 21.84
C PHE A 248 -12.01 0.50 22.14
N LEU A 249 -12.13 -0.43 23.08
CA LEU A 249 -11.05 -1.38 23.38
C LEU A 249 -10.78 -2.32 22.21
N THR A 250 -11.81 -2.73 21.48
CA THR A 250 -11.71 -3.51 20.24
C THR A 250 -10.95 -2.73 19.18
N MET A 251 -11.25 -1.43 19.00
CA MET A 251 -10.53 -0.56 18.07
C MET A 251 -9.03 -0.48 18.41
N ILE A 252 -8.68 -0.23 19.68
CA ILE A 252 -7.26 -0.12 20.10
C ILE A 252 -6.51 -1.45 19.86
N LYS A 253 -7.07 -2.59 20.31
CA LYS A 253 -6.44 -3.90 20.11
C LYS A 253 -6.23 -4.20 18.63
N SER A 254 -7.25 -3.96 17.81
CA SER A 254 -7.21 -4.20 16.39
C SER A 254 -6.24 -3.25 15.66
N SER A 255 -6.12 -2.01 16.11
CA SER A 255 -5.13 -1.05 15.60
C SER A 255 -3.70 -1.54 15.86
N ILE A 256 -3.44 -2.06 17.05
CA ILE A 256 -2.12 -2.63 17.40
C ILE A 256 -1.84 -3.86 16.53
N ILE A 257 -2.81 -4.77 16.35
CA ILE A 257 -2.69 -5.93 15.46
C ILE A 257 -2.38 -5.44 14.03
N GLY A 258 -3.14 -4.47 13.53
CA GLY A 258 -2.95 -3.88 12.21
C GLY A 258 -1.55 -3.27 12.05
N THR A 259 -1.09 -2.53 13.06
CA THR A 259 0.24 -1.91 13.05
C THR A 259 1.36 -2.95 13.05
N VAL A 260 1.27 -3.99 13.88
CA VAL A 260 2.28 -5.07 13.91
C VAL A 260 2.32 -5.81 12.56
N ILE A 261 1.16 -6.13 12.01
CA ILE A 261 1.06 -6.79 10.70
C ILE A 261 1.59 -5.85 9.60
N GLY A 262 1.18 -4.59 9.59
CA GLY A 262 1.60 -3.61 8.59
C GLY A 262 3.11 -3.32 8.59
N ALA A 263 3.78 -3.42 9.74
CA ALA A 263 5.23 -3.28 9.83
C ALA A 263 6.00 -4.47 9.22
N ILE A 264 5.33 -5.60 8.98
CA ILE A 264 5.91 -6.76 8.29
C ILE A 264 5.67 -6.55 6.78
N PRO A 265 6.72 -6.35 5.97
CA PRO A 265 6.55 -6.15 4.55
C PRO A 265 5.73 -7.28 3.93
N GLY A 266 4.76 -6.90 3.11
CA GLY A 266 4.01 -7.82 2.29
C GLY A 266 2.82 -8.50 2.90
N THR A 267 2.51 -8.30 4.15
CA THR A 267 1.32 -8.90 4.77
C THR A 267 0.02 -8.23 4.31
N GLY A 268 0.04 -6.91 4.14
CA GLY A 268 -1.07 -6.13 3.59
C GLY A 268 -2.27 -5.95 4.52
N ALA A 269 -3.08 -4.94 4.22
CA ALA A 269 -4.22 -4.54 5.05
C ALA A 269 -5.36 -5.59 5.08
N ALA A 270 -5.50 -6.42 4.04
CA ALA A 270 -6.51 -7.48 4.02
C ALA A 270 -6.27 -8.51 5.13
N ILE A 271 -5.04 -8.98 5.30
CA ILE A 271 -4.69 -9.95 6.34
C ILE A 271 -4.94 -9.35 7.72
N ALA A 272 -4.52 -8.10 7.94
CA ALA A 272 -4.72 -7.39 9.18
C ALA A 272 -6.21 -7.25 9.55
N SER A 273 -7.05 -6.90 8.57
CA SER A 273 -8.49 -6.77 8.74
C SER A 273 -9.14 -8.08 9.20
N PHE A 274 -8.84 -9.21 8.51
CA PHE A 274 -9.40 -10.51 8.88
C PHE A 274 -8.86 -11.05 10.21
N ILE A 275 -7.57 -10.87 10.53
CA ILE A 275 -7.00 -11.30 11.81
C ILE A 275 -7.63 -10.49 12.95
N SER A 276 -7.77 -9.18 12.80
CA SER A 276 -8.41 -8.31 13.79
C SER A 276 -9.87 -8.69 14.02
N TYR A 277 -10.62 -8.97 12.95
CA TYR A 277 -12.00 -9.46 13.01
C TYR A 277 -12.08 -10.82 13.75
N GLY A 278 -11.23 -11.77 13.38
CA GLY A 278 -11.20 -13.09 14.00
C GLY A 278 -10.84 -13.04 15.48
N GLU A 279 -9.88 -12.19 15.86
CA GLU A 279 -9.49 -11.99 17.27
C GLU A 279 -10.61 -11.32 18.07
N ALA A 280 -11.25 -10.29 17.52
CA ALA A 280 -12.40 -9.65 18.17
C ALA A 280 -13.54 -10.65 18.41
N LYS A 281 -13.86 -11.48 17.41
CA LYS A 281 -14.85 -12.55 17.54
C LYS A 281 -14.46 -13.57 18.63
N ARG A 282 -13.17 -13.98 18.68
CA ARG A 282 -12.64 -14.95 19.64
C ARG A 282 -12.76 -14.51 21.10
N VAL A 283 -12.53 -13.21 21.35
CA VAL A 283 -12.54 -12.65 22.72
C VAL A 283 -13.89 -12.04 23.12
N SER A 284 -14.85 -11.99 22.18
CA SER A 284 -16.17 -11.42 22.42
C SER A 284 -16.98 -12.28 23.41
N LYS A 285 -17.82 -11.60 24.20
CA LYS A 285 -18.82 -12.27 25.04
C LYS A 285 -20.04 -12.76 24.24
N THR A 286 -20.20 -12.29 23.01
CA THR A 286 -21.32 -12.62 22.11
C THR A 286 -20.80 -12.94 20.71
N PRO A 287 -19.97 -14.01 20.55
CA PRO A 287 -19.34 -14.33 19.28
C PRO A 287 -20.34 -14.72 18.18
N GLU A 288 -21.55 -15.12 18.55
CA GLU A 288 -22.67 -15.44 17.65
C GLU A 288 -23.22 -14.22 16.90
N LYS A 289 -23.00 -13.00 17.40
CA LYS A 289 -23.41 -11.77 16.73
C LYS A 289 -22.51 -11.42 15.54
N PHE A 290 -21.28 -11.95 15.50
CA PHE A 290 -20.35 -11.72 14.40
C PHE A 290 -20.83 -12.47 13.15
N GLY A 291 -21.01 -11.73 12.07
CA GLY A 291 -21.58 -12.22 10.81
C GLY A 291 -23.08 -11.88 10.65
N SER A 292 -23.73 -11.33 11.71
CA SER A 292 -25.14 -10.95 11.69
C SER A 292 -25.38 -9.45 12.00
N GLY A 293 -24.33 -8.63 11.97
CA GLY A 293 -24.43 -7.18 12.19
C GLY A 293 -23.76 -6.69 13.47
N SER A 294 -22.56 -7.21 13.79
CA SER A 294 -21.78 -6.77 14.95
C SER A 294 -21.06 -5.45 14.69
N LEU A 295 -21.30 -4.44 15.54
CA LEU A 295 -20.53 -3.18 15.51
C LEU A 295 -19.05 -3.44 15.88
N ASP A 296 -18.77 -4.38 16.80
CA ASP A 296 -17.40 -4.79 17.14
C ASP A 296 -16.68 -5.47 15.96
N GLY A 297 -17.42 -6.20 15.12
CA GLY A 297 -16.87 -6.80 13.91
C GLY A 297 -16.40 -5.73 12.90
N ILE A 298 -17.21 -4.68 12.71
CA ILE A 298 -16.85 -3.51 11.88
C ILE A 298 -15.69 -2.75 12.51
N ALA A 299 -15.75 -2.49 13.82
CA ALA A 299 -14.70 -1.77 14.54
C ALA A 299 -13.35 -2.49 14.45
N ALA A 300 -13.35 -3.81 14.61
CA ALA A 300 -12.13 -4.60 14.51
C ALA A 300 -11.52 -4.63 13.12
N SER A 301 -12.35 -4.89 12.10
CA SER A 301 -11.87 -4.98 10.72
C SER A 301 -11.32 -3.64 10.23
N GLU A 302 -11.98 -2.52 10.53
CA GLU A 302 -11.57 -1.20 10.07
C GLU A 302 -10.38 -0.63 10.84
N ALA A 303 -10.35 -0.80 12.17
CA ALA A 303 -9.18 -0.39 12.96
C ALA A 303 -7.94 -1.20 12.59
N GLY A 304 -8.08 -2.50 12.32
CA GLY A 304 -7.01 -3.35 11.81
C GLY A 304 -6.55 -2.95 10.41
N ASN A 305 -7.47 -2.67 9.51
CA ASN A 305 -7.20 -2.23 8.15
C ASN A 305 -6.42 -0.91 8.11
N ASN A 306 -6.94 0.13 8.76
CA ASN A 306 -6.31 1.45 8.77
C ASN A 306 -5.06 1.51 9.68
N GLY A 307 -4.95 0.59 10.65
CA GLY A 307 -3.74 0.39 11.44
C GLY A 307 -2.50 0.00 10.60
N VAL A 308 -2.71 -0.49 9.38
CA VAL A 308 -1.63 -0.83 8.45
C VAL A 308 -1.06 0.41 7.76
N THR A 309 -1.85 1.45 7.49
CA THR A 309 -1.48 2.55 6.59
C THR A 309 -0.23 3.31 7.00
N GLY A 310 -0.07 3.63 8.29
CA GLY A 310 1.17 4.23 8.80
C GLY A 310 2.27 3.20 9.04
N ALA A 311 1.91 1.99 9.43
CA ALA A 311 2.87 0.95 9.78
C ALA A 311 3.70 0.46 8.59
N THR A 312 3.11 0.38 7.40
CA THR A 312 3.81 0.03 6.15
C THR A 312 4.88 1.05 5.74
N LEU A 313 4.78 2.27 6.25
CA LEU A 313 5.81 3.31 6.05
C LEU A 313 7.04 3.09 6.95
N ILE A 314 6.94 2.31 8.03
CA ILE A 314 8.09 2.03 8.90
C ILE A 314 9.22 1.36 8.08
N PRO A 315 9.03 0.15 7.50
CA PRO A 315 10.06 -0.47 6.70
C PRO A 315 10.39 0.34 5.43
N LEU A 316 9.42 1.03 4.83
CA LEU A 316 9.66 1.87 3.66
C LEU A 316 10.68 2.98 3.97
N LEU A 317 10.44 3.80 4.98
CA LEU A 317 11.28 4.96 5.27
C LEU A 317 12.61 4.59 5.91
N THR A 318 12.66 3.50 6.69
CA THR A 318 13.86 3.10 7.46
C THR A 318 14.78 2.17 6.69
N LEU A 319 14.22 1.26 5.88
CA LEU A 319 14.95 0.20 5.20
C LEU A 319 14.84 0.30 3.66
N GLY A 320 13.97 1.16 3.13
CA GLY A 320 13.69 1.25 1.70
C GLY A 320 12.88 0.06 1.16
N ILE A 321 12.20 -0.70 2.04
CA ILE A 321 11.37 -1.84 1.64
C ILE A 321 9.91 -1.47 1.78
N PRO A 322 9.12 -1.46 0.68
CA PRO A 322 7.70 -1.18 0.76
C PRO A 322 6.94 -2.30 1.47
N GLY A 323 5.99 -1.91 2.33
CA GLY A 323 5.14 -2.85 3.08
C GLY A 323 4.01 -3.45 2.24
N ASP A 324 3.58 -2.73 1.21
CA ASP A 324 2.49 -3.15 0.30
C ASP A 324 2.64 -2.49 -1.09
N ALA A 325 1.66 -2.73 -1.99
CA ALA A 325 1.68 -2.18 -3.34
C ALA A 325 1.58 -0.65 -3.38
N VAL A 326 0.86 -0.02 -2.44
CA VAL A 326 0.72 1.44 -2.38
C VAL A 326 2.04 2.08 -1.93
N THR A 327 2.65 1.53 -0.89
CA THR A 327 3.94 2.01 -0.41
C THR A 327 5.08 1.77 -1.40
N ALA A 328 4.94 0.79 -2.30
CA ALA A 328 5.87 0.64 -3.42
C ALA A 328 5.80 1.81 -4.41
N ILE A 329 4.59 2.35 -4.66
CA ILE A 329 4.42 3.55 -5.46
C ILE A 329 4.95 4.79 -4.71
N LEU A 330 4.66 4.89 -3.42
CA LEU A 330 5.18 5.96 -2.57
C LEU A 330 6.72 5.97 -2.50
N LEU A 331 7.35 4.79 -2.51
CA LEU A 331 8.82 4.67 -2.64
C LEU A 331 9.29 5.35 -3.94
N GLY A 332 8.65 5.03 -5.06
CA GLY A 332 8.96 5.68 -6.34
C GLY A 332 8.75 7.19 -6.30
N SER A 333 7.65 7.65 -5.69
CA SER A 333 7.37 9.08 -5.52
C SER A 333 8.43 9.79 -4.66
N LEU A 334 8.89 9.17 -3.56
CA LEU A 334 9.98 9.69 -2.74
C LEU A 334 11.29 9.80 -3.54
N MET A 335 11.65 8.76 -4.30
CA MET A 335 12.86 8.74 -5.11
C MET A 335 12.89 9.84 -6.17
N ILE A 336 11.76 10.09 -6.84
CA ILE A 336 11.64 11.15 -7.85
C ILE A 336 11.81 12.54 -7.23
N GLN A 337 11.38 12.71 -5.98
CA GLN A 337 11.57 13.95 -5.23
C GLN A 337 12.97 14.06 -4.59
N GLY A 338 13.92 13.18 -4.97
CA GLY A 338 15.29 13.17 -4.49
C GLY A 338 15.47 12.58 -3.10
N MET A 339 14.41 11.98 -2.53
CA MET A 339 14.44 11.35 -1.21
C MET A 339 14.60 9.83 -1.37
N ILE A 340 15.82 9.34 -1.21
CA ILE A 340 16.10 7.90 -1.29
C ILE A 340 15.74 7.24 0.05
N PRO A 341 14.69 6.40 0.11
CA PRO A 341 14.30 5.72 1.35
C PRO A 341 15.41 4.82 1.88
N GLY A 342 15.56 4.81 3.19
CA GLY A 342 16.60 4.07 3.87
C GLY A 342 17.16 4.84 5.07
N PRO A 343 18.19 4.29 5.77
CA PRO A 343 18.69 4.86 7.02
C PRO A 343 19.22 6.29 6.90
N SER A 344 19.86 6.61 5.78
CA SER A 344 20.41 7.94 5.49
C SER A 344 19.34 9.02 5.34
N LEU A 345 18.12 8.64 4.96
CA LEU A 345 17.01 9.57 4.74
C LEU A 345 16.67 10.40 5.99
N PHE A 346 16.76 9.79 7.18
CA PHE A 346 16.53 10.49 8.45
C PHE A 346 17.60 11.53 8.78
N GLN A 347 18.82 11.35 8.26
CA GLN A 347 19.92 12.30 8.44
C GLN A 347 19.86 13.42 7.40
N THR A 348 19.59 13.09 6.14
CA THR A 348 19.62 14.04 5.02
C THR A 348 18.33 14.86 4.91
N HIS A 349 17.17 14.26 5.16
CA HIS A 349 15.85 14.88 5.00
C HIS A 349 14.98 14.80 6.26
N GLY A 350 15.60 14.77 7.45
CA GLY A 350 14.89 14.57 8.72
C GLY A 350 13.71 15.52 8.92
N LYS A 351 13.89 16.83 8.64
CA LYS A 351 12.81 17.82 8.78
C LYS A 351 11.58 17.48 7.94
N VAL A 352 11.78 17.08 6.67
CA VAL A 352 10.71 16.69 5.76
C VAL A 352 9.99 15.43 6.27
N LEU A 353 10.77 14.42 6.70
CA LEU A 353 10.22 13.17 7.22
C LEU A 353 9.36 13.37 8.47
N TYR A 354 9.86 14.14 9.44
CA TYR A 354 9.08 14.42 10.65
C TYR A 354 7.80 15.21 10.31
N THR A 355 7.83 16.10 9.31
CA THR A 355 6.63 16.79 8.83
C THR A 355 5.65 15.81 8.23
N ILE A 356 6.09 14.84 7.42
CA ILE A 356 5.25 13.80 6.83
C ILE A 356 4.64 12.90 7.91
N MET A 357 5.45 12.45 8.89
CA MET A 357 4.99 11.57 9.96
C MET A 357 3.94 12.26 10.86
N VAL A 358 4.19 13.52 11.24
CA VAL A 358 3.20 14.33 11.98
C VAL A 358 1.97 14.60 11.10
N GLY A 359 2.17 14.91 9.82
CA GLY A 359 1.12 15.15 8.84
C GLY A 359 0.18 13.97 8.69
N LEU A 360 0.67 12.73 8.82
CA LEU A 360 -0.17 11.53 8.76
C LEU A 360 -1.23 11.48 9.89
N ILE A 361 -0.95 12.06 11.05
CA ILE A 361 -1.95 12.22 12.11
C ILE A 361 -3.08 13.14 11.62
N PHE A 362 -2.72 14.27 11.00
CA PHE A 362 -3.71 15.21 10.44
C PHE A 362 -4.46 14.61 9.25
N VAL A 363 -3.81 13.80 8.42
CA VAL A 363 -4.49 13.02 7.36
C VAL A 363 -5.65 12.21 7.93
N ASN A 364 -5.45 11.51 9.06
CA ASN A 364 -6.51 10.74 9.69
C ASN A 364 -7.58 11.61 10.37
N ILE A 365 -7.22 12.80 10.85
CA ILE A 365 -8.20 13.78 11.35
C ILE A 365 -9.06 14.31 10.19
N PHE A 366 -8.45 14.62 9.03
CA PHE A 366 -9.19 15.03 7.83
C PHE A 366 -10.08 13.91 7.31
N MET A 367 -9.63 12.64 7.36
CA MET A 367 -10.47 11.48 7.05
C MET A 367 -11.74 11.46 7.90
N PHE A 368 -11.62 11.72 9.21
CA PHE A 368 -12.77 11.80 10.10
C PHE A 368 -13.70 12.97 9.73
N ILE A 369 -13.14 14.16 9.49
CA ILE A 369 -13.91 15.36 9.15
C ILE A 369 -14.66 15.15 7.83
N GLU A 370 -13.94 14.76 6.76
CA GLU A 370 -14.54 14.59 5.45
C GLU A 370 -15.51 13.40 5.42
N GLY A 371 -15.14 12.27 6.04
CA GLY A 371 -16.03 11.11 6.15
C GLY A 371 -17.32 11.43 6.87
N LYS A 372 -17.28 12.26 7.91
CA LYS A 372 -18.48 12.65 8.66
C LYS A 372 -19.37 13.66 7.91
N PHE A 373 -18.77 14.70 7.34
CA PHE A 373 -19.53 15.78 6.72
C PHE A 373 -19.91 15.51 5.27
N LEU A 374 -19.07 14.77 4.54
CA LEU A 374 -19.25 14.52 3.11
C LEU A 374 -19.78 13.10 2.80
N ILE A 375 -20.14 12.30 3.81
CA ILE A 375 -20.58 10.91 3.61
C ILE A 375 -21.74 10.80 2.59
N LYS A 376 -22.69 11.73 2.60
CA LYS A 376 -23.80 11.75 1.64
C LYS A 376 -23.31 11.96 0.20
N LEU A 377 -22.26 12.76 0.00
CA LEU A 377 -21.62 12.96 -1.29
C LEU A 377 -20.95 11.67 -1.75
N PHE A 378 -20.17 11.04 -0.87
CA PHE A 378 -19.45 9.79 -1.17
C PHE A 378 -20.44 8.66 -1.51
N VAL A 379 -21.54 8.53 -0.79
CA VAL A 379 -22.61 7.57 -1.12
C VAL A 379 -23.26 7.86 -2.49
N LYS A 380 -23.42 9.12 -2.87
CA LYS A 380 -23.91 9.47 -4.23
C LYS A 380 -22.90 9.11 -5.32
N ILE A 381 -21.62 9.26 -5.05
CA ILE A 381 -20.54 8.95 -6.00
C ILE A 381 -20.50 7.46 -6.33
N THR A 382 -20.86 6.58 -5.40
CA THR A 382 -20.91 5.13 -5.68
C THR A 382 -21.91 4.77 -6.80
N LYS A 383 -22.84 5.68 -7.11
CA LYS A 383 -23.83 5.54 -8.20
C LYS A 383 -23.34 6.03 -9.56
N VAL A 384 -22.11 6.60 -9.64
CA VAL A 384 -21.56 7.09 -10.91
C VAL A 384 -21.21 5.92 -11.82
N PRO A 385 -21.75 5.84 -13.04
CA PRO A 385 -21.43 4.76 -13.97
C PRO A 385 -19.97 4.78 -14.36
N MET A 386 -19.34 3.61 -14.39
CA MET A 386 -17.92 3.47 -14.70
C MET A 386 -17.57 3.97 -16.12
N ASN A 387 -18.54 4.00 -17.03
CA ASN A 387 -18.37 4.51 -18.39
C ASN A 387 -17.89 5.98 -18.44
N PHE A 388 -18.27 6.81 -17.45
CA PHE A 388 -17.80 8.19 -17.35
C PHE A 388 -16.40 8.28 -16.73
N MET A 389 -16.05 7.34 -15.86
CA MET A 389 -14.76 7.36 -15.17
C MET A 389 -13.61 6.88 -16.06
N ILE A 390 -13.85 5.87 -16.90
CA ILE A 390 -12.81 5.27 -17.76
C ILE A 390 -12.10 6.31 -18.65
N PRO A 391 -12.79 7.16 -19.43
CA PRO A 391 -12.13 8.17 -20.27
C PRO A 391 -11.28 9.16 -19.45
N VAL A 392 -11.80 9.59 -18.30
CA VAL A 392 -11.07 10.52 -17.41
C VAL A 392 -9.78 9.88 -16.90
N ILE A 393 -9.86 8.62 -16.45
CA ILE A 393 -8.69 7.90 -15.94
C ILE A 393 -7.67 7.67 -17.06
N ILE A 394 -8.10 7.29 -18.25
CA ILE A 394 -7.19 7.12 -19.41
C ILE A 394 -6.47 8.45 -19.74
N LEU A 395 -7.19 9.56 -19.75
CA LEU A 395 -6.61 10.87 -19.99
C LEU A 395 -5.54 11.20 -18.94
N LEU A 396 -5.84 10.98 -17.66
CA LEU A 396 -4.90 11.19 -16.56
C LEU A 396 -3.69 10.24 -16.65
N CYS A 397 -3.88 8.98 -17.06
CA CYS A 397 -2.78 8.04 -17.29
C CYS A 397 -1.82 8.54 -18.39
N ILE A 398 -2.37 8.95 -19.53
CA ILE A 398 -1.58 9.42 -20.67
C ILE A 398 -0.83 10.71 -20.32
N THR A 399 -1.53 11.69 -19.76
CA THR A 399 -0.92 12.97 -19.36
C THR A 399 0.12 12.76 -18.25
N GLY A 400 -0.16 11.89 -17.27
CA GLY A 400 0.76 11.55 -16.19
C GLY A 400 2.02 10.85 -16.68
N ALA A 401 1.91 9.87 -17.57
CA ALA A 401 3.08 9.20 -18.13
C ALA A 401 3.92 10.14 -19.00
N TYR A 402 3.28 10.98 -19.81
CA TYR A 402 3.96 11.95 -20.66
C TYR A 402 4.70 13.02 -19.85
N ALA A 403 4.10 13.51 -18.75
CA ALA A 403 4.62 14.62 -17.94
C ALA A 403 5.94 14.29 -17.24
N VAL A 404 6.30 13.01 -17.09
CA VAL A 404 7.54 12.61 -16.39
C VAL A 404 8.79 13.14 -17.11
N ASN A 405 8.90 12.92 -18.40
CA ASN A 405 10.05 13.36 -19.21
C ASN A 405 9.64 14.15 -20.47
N ASN A 406 8.37 14.52 -20.61
CA ASN A 406 7.80 15.10 -21.82
C ASN A 406 8.07 14.24 -23.07
N ALA A 407 8.02 12.91 -22.92
CA ALA A 407 8.37 11.94 -23.97
C ALA A 407 7.22 10.99 -24.29
N TYR A 408 6.87 10.86 -25.55
CA TYR A 408 5.91 9.84 -26.01
C TYR A 408 6.36 8.41 -25.70
N PHE A 409 7.66 8.19 -25.57
CA PHE A 409 8.21 6.89 -25.20
C PHE A 409 7.70 6.41 -23.85
N ASP A 410 7.54 7.30 -22.88
CA ASP A 410 7.02 6.96 -21.56
C ASP A 410 5.53 6.53 -21.63
N VAL A 411 4.76 7.11 -22.55
CA VAL A 411 3.37 6.64 -22.81
C VAL A 411 3.38 5.24 -23.42
N LEU A 412 4.31 4.95 -24.33
CA LEU A 412 4.45 3.60 -24.91
C LEU A 412 4.86 2.58 -23.84
N VAL A 413 5.79 2.93 -22.96
CA VAL A 413 6.17 2.10 -21.79
C VAL A 413 4.96 1.83 -20.92
N MET A 414 4.17 2.84 -20.59
CA MET A 414 2.94 2.71 -19.82
C MET A 414 1.96 1.73 -20.48
N LEU A 415 1.70 1.86 -21.79
CA LEU A 415 0.80 0.99 -22.51
C LEU A 415 1.32 -0.45 -22.58
N ALA A 416 2.62 -0.64 -22.81
CA ALA A 416 3.27 -1.95 -22.82
C ALA A 416 3.15 -2.66 -21.46
N PHE A 417 3.43 -1.95 -20.37
CA PHE A 417 3.28 -2.50 -19.02
C PHE A 417 1.81 -2.65 -18.62
N GLY A 418 0.89 -1.86 -19.17
CA GLY A 418 -0.55 -2.05 -19.04
C GLY A 418 -1.00 -3.37 -19.65
N LEU A 419 -0.53 -3.68 -20.86
CA LEU A 419 -0.79 -4.95 -21.53
C LEU A 419 -0.15 -6.13 -20.77
N VAL A 420 1.11 -5.97 -20.37
CA VAL A 420 1.82 -6.98 -19.55
C VAL A 420 1.05 -7.26 -18.26
N GLY A 421 0.68 -6.23 -17.51
CA GLY A 421 -0.09 -6.36 -16.27
C GLY A 421 -1.44 -7.05 -16.49
N TYR A 422 -2.17 -6.67 -17.54
CA TYR A 422 -3.44 -7.30 -17.91
C TYR A 422 -3.26 -8.78 -18.24
N VAL A 423 -2.34 -9.14 -19.15
CA VAL A 423 -2.12 -10.53 -19.61
C VAL A 423 -1.70 -11.40 -18.42
N PHE A 424 -0.71 -10.98 -17.64
CA PHE A 424 -0.27 -11.78 -16.49
C PHE A 424 -1.35 -11.91 -15.43
N SER A 425 -2.10 -10.85 -15.13
CA SER A 425 -3.23 -10.91 -14.18
C SER A 425 -4.33 -11.84 -14.64
N ARG A 426 -4.63 -11.89 -15.95
CA ARG A 426 -5.61 -12.81 -16.55
C ARG A 426 -5.26 -14.28 -16.33
N PHE A 427 -3.95 -14.60 -16.35
CA PHE A 427 -3.45 -15.95 -16.05
C PHE A 427 -3.19 -16.17 -14.55
N GLY A 428 -3.61 -15.25 -13.70
CA GLY A 428 -3.48 -15.34 -12.24
C GLY A 428 -2.04 -15.16 -11.74
N PHE A 429 -1.21 -14.41 -12.48
CA PHE A 429 0.11 -13.98 -12.00
C PHE A 429 -0.02 -12.64 -11.26
N PRO A 430 0.50 -12.52 -10.05
CA PRO A 430 0.49 -11.26 -9.31
C PRO A 430 1.51 -10.27 -9.91
N VAL A 431 1.09 -9.02 -10.18
CA VAL A 431 1.98 -8.00 -10.76
C VAL A 431 2.86 -7.29 -9.71
N THR A 432 2.48 -7.33 -8.44
CA THR A 432 3.22 -6.69 -7.34
C THR A 432 4.66 -7.20 -7.19
N PRO A 433 4.96 -8.51 -7.28
CA PRO A 433 6.32 -9.02 -7.28
C PRO A 433 7.22 -8.44 -8.37
N MET A 434 6.67 -8.28 -9.58
CA MET A 434 7.38 -7.68 -10.70
C MET A 434 7.78 -6.23 -10.40
N LEU A 435 6.83 -5.43 -9.90
CA LEU A 435 7.10 -4.06 -9.52
C LEU A 435 8.21 -3.97 -8.47
N LEU A 436 8.10 -4.76 -7.40
CA LEU A 436 9.08 -4.70 -6.32
C LEU A 436 10.47 -5.17 -6.77
N ALA A 437 10.52 -6.12 -7.70
CA ALA A 437 11.79 -6.52 -8.30
C ALA A 437 12.38 -5.43 -9.20
N ILE A 438 11.56 -4.66 -9.92
CA ILE A 438 12.03 -3.49 -10.67
C ILE A 438 12.64 -2.44 -9.74
N ILE A 439 12.05 -2.23 -8.56
CA ILE A 439 12.49 -1.22 -7.59
C ILE A 439 13.72 -1.70 -6.80
N LEU A 440 13.66 -2.91 -6.24
CA LEU A 440 14.71 -3.44 -5.36
C LEU A 440 15.86 -4.10 -6.13
N GLY A 441 15.65 -4.49 -7.38
CA GLY A 441 16.63 -5.17 -8.23
C GLY A 441 17.95 -4.42 -8.33
N PRO A 442 17.97 -3.13 -8.69
CA PRO A 442 19.19 -2.35 -8.77
C PRO A 442 19.93 -2.29 -7.43
N THR A 443 19.22 -2.13 -6.32
CA THR A 443 19.83 -2.10 -4.98
C THR A 443 20.40 -3.47 -4.60
N ALA A 444 19.68 -4.56 -4.90
CA ALA A 444 20.15 -5.92 -4.65
C ALA A 444 21.43 -6.23 -5.44
N GLU A 445 21.42 -5.93 -6.74
CA GLU A 445 22.60 -6.15 -7.60
C GLU A 445 23.80 -5.33 -7.16
N GLU A 446 23.61 -4.01 -6.98
CA GLU A 446 24.67 -3.08 -6.58
C GLU A 446 25.28 -3.49 -5.24
N SER A 447 24.45 -3.78 -4.24
CA SER A 447 24.89 -4.17 -2.90
C SER A 447 25.58 -5.53 -2.90
N MET A 448 25.12 -6.49 -3.71
CA MET A 448 25.79 -7.78 -3.88
C MET A 448 27.20 -7.60 -4.46
N ARG A 449 27.32 -6.84 -5.54
CA ARG A 449 28.59 -6.61 -6.23
C ARG A 449 29.56 -5.82 -5.36
N GLN A 450 29.11 -4.78 -4.66
CA GLN A 450 29.93 -4.04 -3.69
C GLN A 450 30.42 -4.96 -2.56
N SER A 451 29.57 -5.86 -2.05
CA SER A 451 29.95 -6.82 -1.02
C SER A 451 31.03 -7.78 -1.48
N LEU A 452 30.92 -8.26 -2.72
CA LEU A 452 31.94 -9.15 -3.32
C LEU A 452 33.27 -8.39 -3.57
N ILE A 453 33.23 -7.13 -3.97
CA ILE A 453 34.43 -6.30 -4.11
C ILE A 453 35.11 -6.13 -2.75
N ILE A 454 34.39 -5.81 -1.70
CA ILE A 454 34.91 -5.63 -0.32
C ILE A 454 35.55 -6.93 0.20
N SER A 455 34.97 -8.08 -0.16
CA SER A 455 35.44 -9.39 0.32
C SER A 455 36.40 -10.10 -0.62
N ASN A 456 36.93 -9.41 -1.64
CA ASN A 456 37.80 -10.00 -2.67
C ASN A 456 37.18 -11.26 -3.32
N GLY A 457 35.84 -11.17 -3.63
CA GLY A 457 35.13 -12.28 -4.27
C GLY A 457 34.58 -13.35 -3.31
N SER A 458 34.78 -13.21 -2.00
CA SER A 458 34.36 -14.23 -1.04
C SER A 458 32.87 -14.10 -0.66
N ILE A 459 32.08 -15.14 -0.95
CA ILE A 459 30.68 -15.25 -0.55
C ILE A 459 30.51 -15.35 0.98
N LYS A 460 31.60 -15.72 1.72
CA LYS A 460 31.54 -15.85 3.18
C LYS A 460 31.06 -14.58 3.89
N ILE A 461 31.24 -13.39 3.29
CA ILE A 461 30.83 -12.10 3.86
C ILE A 461 29.34 -12.07 4.21
N PHE A 462 28.49 -12.76 3.45
CA PHE A 462 27.06 -12.81 3.69
C PHE A 462 26.67 -13.70 4.88
N PHE A 463 27.52 -14.63 5.29
CA PHE A 463 27.27 -15.58 6.38
C PHE A 463 28.00 -15.22 7.66
N THR A 464 29.04 -14.41 7.60
CA THR A 464 29.82 -14.00 8.78
C THR A 464 29.26 -12.79 9.49
N ARG A 465 28.39 -12.01 8.84
CA ARG A 465 27.76 -10.82 9.40
C ARG A 465 26.39 -11.18 9.99
N PRO A 466 26.16 -10.97 11.30
CA PRO A 466 24.97 -11.50 11.98
C PRO A 466 23.65 -10.94 11.43
N ILE A 467 23.58 -9.65 11.10
CA ILE A 467 22.38 -9.02 10.55
C ILE A 467 22.09 -9.55 9.14
N CYS A 468 23.13 -9.65 8.31
CA CYS A 468 23.02 -10.21 6.97
C CYS A 468 22.51 -11.67 7.02
N LEU A 469 23.12 -12.50 7.88
CA LEU A 469 22.72 -13.89 8.08
C LEU A 469 21.25 -14.00 8.56
N ALA A 470 20.82 -13.13 9.48
CA ALA A 470 19.44 -13.10 9.95
C ALA A 470 18.45 -12.83 8.79
N PHE A 471 18.73 -11.87 7.92
CA PHE A 471 17.87 -11.59 6.75
C PHE A 471 17.89 -12.73 5.73
N ILE A 472 19.01 -13.39 5.52
CA ILE A 472 19.08 -14.57 4.63
C ILE A 472 18.25 -15.71 5.20
N ILE A 473 18.34 -16.00 6.50
CA ILE A 473 17.49 -17.00 7.15
C ILE A 473 16.02 -16.65 7.01
N LEU A 474 15.64 -15.39 7.27
CA LEU A 474 14.27 -14.92 7.08
C LEU A 474 13.80 -15.06 5.63
N SER A 475 14.67 -14.80 4.65
CA SER A 475 14.40 -14.98 3.23
C SER A 475 14.09 -16.44 2.89
N VAL A 476 14.89 -17.36 3.39
CA VAL A 476 14.68 -18.80 3.20
C VAL A 476 13.39 -19.26 3.87
N LEU A 477 13.14 -18.81 5.09
CA LEU A 477 11.91 -19.16 5.84
C LEU A 477 10.66 -18.60 5.14
N SER A 478 10.70 -17.39 4.58
CA SER A 478 9.58 -16.78 3.88
C SER A 478 9.14 -17.56 2.63
N ILE A 479 10.05 -18.28 2.00
CA ILE A 479 9.75 -19.17 0.86
C ILE A 479 9.38 -20.58 1.34
N ALA A 480 10.16 -21.15 2.28
CA ALA A 480 10.00 -22.52 2.70
C ALA A 480 8.71 -22.80 3.47
N LEU A 481 8.32 -21.91 4.40
CA LEU A 481 7.13 -22.12 5.24
C LEU A 481 5.83 -22.22 4.43
N PRO A 482 5.52 -21.35 3.45
CA PRO A 482 4.33 -21.50 2.63
C PRO A 482 4.33 -22.77 1.77
N ILE A 483 5.49 -23.18 1.24
CA ILE A 483 5.61 -24.41 0.44
C ILE A 483 5.30 -25.65 1.30
N ILE A 484 5.85 -25.71 2.51
CA ILE A 484 5.61 -26.82 3.45
C ILE A 484 4.13 -26.88 3.86
N LYS A 485 3.51 -25.71 4.11
CA LYS A 485 2.10 -25.63 4.50
C LYS A 485 1.18 -26.07 3.35
N ASN A 486 1.48 -25.67 2.14
CA ASN A 486 0.70 -26.02 0.95
C ASN A 486 0.76 -27.53 0.65
N ASN A 487 1.95 -28.14 0.79
CA ASN A 487 2.14 -29.58 0.64
C ASN A 487 1.40 -30.40 1.73
N LYS A 488 1.32 -29.89 2.97
CA LYS A 488 0.54 -30.54 4.04
C LYS A 488 -0.97 -30.49 3.76
N ASN A 489 -1.47 -29.38 3.24
CA ASN A 489 -2.89 -29.23 2.89
C ASN A 489 -3.28 -30.14 1.70
N LEU A 490 -2.42 -30.26 0.69
CA LEU A 490 -2.63 -31.16 -0.44
C LEU A 490 -2.60 -32.64 -0.03
N LYS A 491 -1.80 -33.02 0.96
CA LYS A 491 -1.82 -34.38 1.51
C LYS A 491 -3.09 -34.67 2.32
N ARG A 492 -3.61 -33.69 3.07
CA ARG A 492 -4.87 -33.84 3.83
C ARG A 492 -6.10 -33.91 2.92
N SER A 493 -6.13 -33.20 1.79
CA SER A 493 -7.25 -33.27 0.83
C SER A 493 -7.27 -34.54 -0.01
N LYS A 494 -6.17 -35.33 -0.05
CA LYS A 494 -6.09 -36.64 -0.72
C LYS A 494 -6.41 -37.80 0.21
N THR A 495 -6.53 -37.56 1.51
CA THR A 495 -6.83 -38.57 2.53
C THR A 495 -8.28 -38.49 3.05
N VAL A 496 -9.09 -37.57 2.55
CA VAL A 496 -10.53 -37.45 2.68
C VAL A 496 -11.17 -37.69 1.33
#